data_9736cf95cfc7f4186d1e9f09dd464ebe
#
_entry.id   9736cf95cfc7f4186d1e9f09dd464ebe
#
_cell.length_a   1.000
_cell.length_b   1.000
_cell.length_c   1.000
_cell.angle_alpha   90.00
_cell.angle_beta   90.00
_cell.angle_gamma   90.00
#
_symmetry.space_group_name_H-M   'P 1'
#
loop_
_entity.id
_entity.type
_entity.pdbx_description
1 polymer ?
#
loop_
_entity_poly.entity_id
_entity_poly.type
_entity_poly.pdbx_seq_one_letter_code
_entity_poly.pdbx_strand_id
1 'polypeptide(L)'
;MVGSIGRHLKGIRKDKQGDISEDDTVRFKSYLMSLGIDDPVTRDAFRSDSEYYMGLAQQLSDMMVGVLLECGGLMSLADVWCRVNRARGLELISPEDLLNACKLLQTIDAPMSLRKFPSGACVLQLNSQRDEEVAKATSQMIEENGALTPEKLSQIANVSVLLARERLFTTERLGLACRDESIEGLAFYPNLFLSKV
;
A
#
# COMPACT_ATOMS: atom_id res chain seq x y z
N MET A 1 -1.98 -19.03 13.38
CA MET A 1 -1.35 -18.14 14.39
C MET A 1 -2.24 -16.98 14.86
N VAL A 2 -3.22 -16.53 14.09
CA VAL A 2 -4.12 -15.40 14.46
C VAL A 2 -5.00 -15.67 15.69
N GLY A 3 -5.32 -16.92 15.98
CA GLY A 3 -6.19 -17.29 17.12
C GLY A 3 -5.56 -17.16 18.53
N SER A 4 -4.22 -17.11 18.62
CA SER A 4 -3.49 -16.95 19.89
C SER A 4 -3.44 -15.50 20.35
N ILE A 5 -3.38 -14.55 19.41
CA ILE A 5 -3.32 -13.11 19.65
C ILE A 5 -4.62 -12.60 20.27
N GLY A 6 -5.76 -13.03 19.72
CA GLY A 6 -7.09 -12.64 20.21
C GLY A 6 -7.40 -13.14 21.63
N ARG A 7 -6.75 -14.22 22.08
CA ARG A 7 -6.90 -14.74 23.44
C ARG A 7 -6.06 -13.98 24.46
N HIS A 8 -4.86 -13.54 24.07
CA HIS A 8 -3.99 -12.73 24.95
C HIS A 8 -4.57 -11.32 25.17
N LEU A 9 -5.08 -10.70 24.11
CA LEU A 9 -5.73 -9.38 24.20
C LEU A 9 -7.06 -9.40 24.97
N LYS A 10 -7.81 -10.53 24.94
CA LYS A 10 -9.01 -10.69 25.78
C LYS A 10 -8.69 -10.85 27.27
N GLY A 11 -7.51 -11.38 27.62
CA GLY A 11 -7.03 -11.45 29.00
C GLY A 11 -6.73 -10.06 29.59
N ILE A 12 -6.09 -9.20 28.83
CA ILE A 12 -5.73 -7.82 29.24
C ILE A 12 -6.98 -6.94 29.43
N ARG A 13 -8.06 -7.17 28.68
CA ARG A 13 -9.33 -6.40 28.80
C ARG A 13 -10.19 -6.75 30.00
N LYS A 14 -9.92 -7.84 30.73
CA LYS A 14 -10.78 -8.31 31.82
C LYS A 14 -10.38 -7.85 33.20
N ASP A 15 -9.17 -7.35 33.38
CA ASP A 15 -8.69 -6.87 34.69
C ASP A 15 -8.51 -5.37 34.72
N LYS A 16 -9.53 -4.71 35.26
CA LYS A 16 -9.54 -3.39 35.91
C LYS A 16 -9.28 -2.16 35.06
N GLN A 17 -10.24 -1.27 35.07
CA GLN A 17 -10.08 0.18 35.14
C GLN A 17 -8.86 0.54 36.03
N GLY A 18 -7.71 0.77 35.47
CA GLY A 18 -6.52 1.19 36.17
C GLY A 18 -5.26 0.78 35.42
N ASP A 19 -4.41 1.74 35.16
CA ASP A 19 -3.02 1.67 34.72
C ASP A 19 -2.56 0.36 34.07
N ILE A 20 -2.29 0.43 32.76
CA ILE A 20 -1.50 -0.58 32.05
C ILE A 20 -0.16 -0.66 32.81
N SER A 21 0.14 -1.81 33.41
CA SER A 21 1.36 -1.96 34.17
C SER A 21 2.58 -1.81 33.25
N GLU A 22 3.69 -1.27 33.76
CA GLU A 22 4.95 -1.19 33.02
C GLU A 22 5.35 -2.55 32.43
N ASP A 23 5.07 -3.65 33.14
CA ASP A 23 5.32 -5.02 32.71
C ASP A 23 4.49 -5.42 31.47
N ASP A 24 3.23 -5.01 31.38
CA ASP A 24 2.36 -5.28 30.23
C ASP A 24 2.81 -4.46 29.00
N THR A 25 3.27 -3.24 29.22
CA THR A 25 3.85 -2.39 28.19
C THR A 25 5.15 -2.99 27.64
N VAL A 26 6.03 -3.48 28.53
CA VAL A 26 7.31 -4.12 28.14
C VAL A 26 7.05 -5.43 27.37
N ARG A 27 6.10 -6.25 27.80
CA ARG A 27 5.70 -7.49 27.11
C ARG A 27 5.10 -7.19 25.74
N PHE A 28 4.28 -6.15 25.63
CA PHE A 28 3.70 -5.72 24.36
C PHE A 28 4.77 -5.19 23.40
N LYS A 29 5.71 -4.36 23.89
CA LYS A 29 6.88 -3.89 23.12
C LYS A 29 7.74 -5.06 22.62
N SER A 30 8.04 -6.02 23.50
CA SER A 30 8.80 -7.23 23.14
C SER A 30 8.07 -8.05 22.06
N TYR A 31 6.73 -8.09 22.10
CA TYR A 31 5.93 -8.76 21.10
C TYR A 31 5.94 -8.03 19.75
N LEU A 32 5.83 -6.70 19.75
CA LEU A 32 5.96 -5.88 18.53
C LEU A 32 7.36 -6.02 17.91
N MET A 33 8.42 -6.03 18.73
CA MET A 33 9.79 -6.28 18.28
C MET A 33 9.94 -7.66 17.62
N SER A 34 9.26 -8.70 18.13
CA SER A 34 9.27 -10.04 17.51
C SER A 34 8.57 -10.07 16.14
N LEU A 35 7.72 -9.08 15.85
CA LEU A 35 7.06 -8.87 14.57
C LEU A 35 7.86 -7.92 13.65
N GLY A 36 9.05 -7.47 14.08
CA GLY A 36 9.89 -6.55 13.31
C GLY A 36 9.39 -5.09 13.37
N ILE A 37 8.56 -4.75 14.35
CA ILE A 37 8.09 -3.39 14.59
C ILE A 37 8.83 -2.88 15.83
N ASP A 38 9.85 -2.07 15.60
CA ASP A 38 10.41 -1.23 16.66
C ASP A 38 9.33 -0.25 17.13
N ASP A 39 9.38 0.14 18.39
CA ASP A 39 8.44 0.98 19.13
C ASP A 39 7.51 1.84 18.24
N PRO A 40 6.18 1.62 18.22
CA PRO A 40 5.31 2.34 17.29
C PRO A 40 5.39 3.85 17.56
N VAL A 41 5.62 4.62 16.53
CA VAL A 41 5.65 6.08 16.56
C VAL A 41 4.29 6.60 17.04
N THR A 42 4.24 7.17 18.25
CA THR A 42 3.02 7.75 18.84
C THR A 42 3.12 9.27 18.90
N ARG A 43 1.99 9.96 18.86
CA ARG A 43 1.94 11.42 18.87
C ARG A 43 2.53 12.01 20.16
N ASP A 44 2.36 11.32 21.28
CA ASP A 44 2.83 11.74 22.60
C ASP A 44 4.36 11.70 22.75
N ALA A 45 5.05 10.97 21.87
CA ALA A 45 6.51 10.89 21.85
C ALA A 45 7.18 12.12 21.21
N PHE A 46 6.43 12.99 20.52
CA PHE A 46 6.97 14.10 19.75
C PHE A 46 6.45 15.45 20.25
N ARG A 47 7.30 16.49 20.13
CA ARG A 47 6.96 17.86 20.55
C ARG A 47 6.17 18.63 19.51
N SER A 48 6.21 18.21 18.24
CA SER A 48 5.52 18.85 17.13
C SER A 48 4.89 17.84 16.18
N ASP A 49 3.80 18.23 15.54
CA ASP A 49 3.14 17.40 14.50
C ASP A 49 4.09 17.11 13.33
N SER A 50 4.99 18.04 12.99
CA SER A 50 5.97 17.83 11.91
C SER A 50 6.97 16.73 12.25
N GLU A 51 7.49 16.67 13.47
CA GLU A 51 8.39 15.62 13.92
C GLU A 51 7.67 14.27 13.99
N TYR A 52 6.42 14.25 14.46
CA TYR A 52 5.59 13.07 14.47
C TYR A 52 5.40 12.51 13.06
N TYR A 53 5.01 13.35 12.09
CA TYR A 53 4.81 12.88 10.70
C TYR A 53 6.12 12.46 10.03
N MET A 54 7.26 13.08 10.36
CA MET A 54 8.56 12.61 9.89
C MET A 54 8.92 11.23 10.46
N GLY A 55 8.75 11.02 11.75
CA GLY A 55 8.95 9.72 12.39
C GLY A 55 8.02 8.65 11.81
N LEU A 56 6.76 9.01 11.59
CA LEU A 56 5.78 8.12 10.96
C LEU A 56 6.14 7.78 9.51
N ALA A 57 6.64 8.75 8.74
CA ALA A 57 7.10 8.52 7.37
C ALA A 57 8.30 7.57 7.32
N GLN A 58 9.25 7.71 8.25
CA GLN A 58 10.38 6.77 8.37
C GLN A 58 9.89 5.36 8.70
N GLN A 59 9.03 5.22 9.70
CA GLN A 59 8.45 3.91 10.06
C GLN A 59 7.69 3.28 8.90
N LEU A 60 6.91 4.07 8.14
CA LEU A 60 6.22 3.60 6.93
C LEU A 60 7.21 3.11 5.87
N SER A 61 8.30 3.85 5.64
CA SER A 61 9.34 3.45 4.70
C SER A 61 9.91 2.08 5.06
N ASP A 62 10.33 1.90 6.32
CA ASP A 62 10.94 0.65 6.78
C ASP A 62 9.99 -0.55 6.68
N MET A 63 8.71 -0.35 7.00
CA MET A 63 7.69 -1.41 6.98
C MET A 63 7.25 -1.80 5.56
N MET A 64 7.14 -0.81 4.65
CA MET A 64 6.43 -1.00 3.39
C MET A 64 7.31 -1.36 2.20
N VAL A 65 8.64 -1.16 2.27
CA VAL A 65 9.54 -1.47 1.14
C VAL A 65 9.44 -2.93 0.72
N GLY A 66 9.60 -3.86 1.66
CA GLY A 66 9.52 -5.30 1.37
C GLY A 66 8.13 -5.70 0.85
N VAL A 67 7.08 -5.19 1.48
CA VAL A 67 5.69 -5.45 1.10
C VAL A 67 5.37 -4.93 -0.30
N LEU A 68 5.87 -3.73 -0.64
CA LEU A 68 5.68 -3.15 -1.97
C LEU A 68 6.42 -3.97 -3.04
N LEU A 69 7.63 -4.43 -2.77
CA LEU A 69 8.37 -5.31 -3.68
C LEU A 69 7.58 -6.59 -4.00
N GLU A 70 7.02 -7.24 -2.99
CA GLU A 70 6.19 -8.44 -3.16
C GLU A 70 4.89 -8.19 -3.94
N CYS A 71 4.30 -6.99 -3.79
CA CYS A 71 3.05 -6.60 -4.46
C CYS A 71 3.27 -5.95 -5.84
N GLY A 72 4.50 -6.02 -6.40
CA GLY A 72 4.81 -5.43 -7.70
C GLY A 72 4.94 -3.91 -7.66
N GLY A 73 5.43 -3.35 -6.55
CA GLY A 73 5.89 -1.97 -6.40
C GLY A 73 4.81 -0.90 -6.25
N LEU A 74 3.54 -1.27 -6.25
CA LEU A 74 2.40 -0.37 -6.12
C LEU A 74 1.36 -0.94 -5.16
N MET A 75 0.82 -0.09 -4.26
CA MET A 75 -0.28 -0.47 -3.36
C MET A 75 -1.23 0.70 -3.14
N SER A 76 -2.55 0.43 -3.08
CA SER A 76 -3.53 1.47 -2.75
C SER A 76 -3.30 2.02 -1.33
N LEU A 77 -3.55 3.30 -1.11
CA LEU A 77 -3.35 3.91 0.21
C LEU A 77 -4.28 3.29 1.26
N ALA A 78 -5.45 2.78 0.86
CA ALA A 78 -6.36 2.05 1.73
C ALA A 78 -5.76 0.71 2.20
N ASP A 79 -5.13 -0.05 1.29
CA ASP A 79 -4.46 -1.31 1.64
C ASP A 79 -3.24 -1.07 2.53
N VAL A 80 -2.47 0.00 2.25
CA VAL A 80 -1.36 0.46 3.11
C VAL A 80 -1.88 0.73 4.52
N TRP A 81 -2.96 1.52 4.63
CA TRP A 81 -3.57 1.85 5.92
C TRP A 81 -4.00 0.61 6.71
N CYS A 82 -4.67 -0.33 6.03
CA CYS A 82 -5.09 -1.60 6.64
C CYS A 82 -3.91 -2.43 7.15
N ARG A 83 -2.83 -2.53 6.34
CA ARG A 83 -1.64 -3.31 6.70
C ARG A 83 -0.86 -2.67 7.84
N VAL A 84 -0.64 -1.36 7.77
CA VAL A 84 0.06 -0.60 8.82
C VAL A 84 -0.69 -0.70 10.14
N ASN A 85 -2.00 -0.47 10.17
CA ASN A 85 -2.78 -0.56 11.40
C ASN A 85 -2.85 -1.99 11.95
N ARG A 86 -2.87 -2.99 11.07
CA ARG A 86 -2.80 -4.40 11.50
C ARG A 86 -1.46 -4.71 12.17
N ALA A 87 -0.36 -4.16 11.64
CA ALA A 87 0.97 -4.34 12.20
C ALA A 87 1.18 -3.55 13.50
N ARG A 88 0.60 -2.34 13.60
CA ARG A 88 0.69 -1.47 14.80
C ARG A 88 -0.17 -1.94 15.97
N GLY A 89 -1.13 -2.82 15.74
CA GLY A 89 -1.93 -3.42 16.79
C GLY A 89 -2.89 -2.43 17.48
N LEU A 90 -2.52 -1.87 18.62
CA LEU A 90 -3.36 -0.95 19.41
C LEU A 90 -3.13 0.51 19.06
N GLU A 91 -1.94 0.87 18.59
CA GLU A 91 -1.55 2.24 18.25
C GLU A 91 -1.96 2.58 16.81
N LEU A 92 -3.26 2.71 16.60
CA LEU A 92 -3.84 2.96 15.27
C LEU A 92 -3.53 4.39 14.80
N ILE A 93 -3.26 4.51 13.51
CA ILE A 93 -3.15 5.81 12.85
C ILE A 93 -4.43 6.13 12.07
N SER A 94 -4.76 7.42 11.99
CA SER A 94 -5.87 7.88 11.15
C SER A 94 -5.49 7.85 9.66
N PRO A 95 -6.46 7.78 8.74
CA PRO A 95 -6.17 7.91 7.30
C PRO A 95 -5.48 9.24 6.95
N GLU A 96 -5.80 10.30 7.69
CA GLU A 96 -5.20 11.63 7.51
C GLU A 96 -3.73 11.65 7.96
N ASP A 97 -3.40 11.03 9.08
CA ASP A 97 -2.02 10.90 9.56
C ASP A 97 -1.18 10.12 8.55
N LEU A 98 -1.71 9.00 8.03
CA LEU A 98 -1.05 8.24 6.97
C LEU A 98 -0.80 9.10 5.74
N LEU A 99 -1.81 9.85 5.28
CA LEU A 99 -1.67 10.70 4.10
C LEU A 99 -0.61 11.79 4.31
N ASN A 100 -0.57 12.42 5.49
CA ASN A 100 0.40 13.45 5.82
C ASN A 100 1.83 12.88 5.92
N ALA A 101 2.00 11.71 6.52
CA ALA A 101 3.28 11.01 6.54
C ALA A 101 3.75 10.64 5.11
N CYS A 102 2.84 10.12 4.26
CA CYS A 102 3.17 9.78 2.88
C CYS A 102 3.61 10.99 2.03
N LYS A 103 3.11 12.21 2.31
CA LYS A 103 3.58 13.43 1.63
C LYS A 103 5.04 13.77 1.97
N LEU A 104 5.52 13.35 3.15
CA LEU A 104 6.88 13.62 3.62
C LEU A 104 7.91 12.57 3.15
N LEU A 105 7.48 11.45 2.55
CA LEU A 105 8.38 10.40 2.08
C LEU A 105 9.47 10.91 1.13
N GLN A 106 9.15 11.89 0.28
CA GLN A 106 10.14 12.51 -0.60
C GLN A 106 11.14 13.38 0.17
N THR A 107 10.73 13.99 1.27
CA THR A 107 11.60 14.84 2.11
C THR A 107 12.64 14.02 2.88
N ILE A 108 12.30 12.80 3.24
CA ILE A 108 13.20 11.85 3.93
C ILE A 108 13.97 10.95 2.97
N ASP A 109 13.91 11.22 1.67
CA ASP A 109 14.59 10.44 0.62
C ASP A 109 14.21 8.95 0.62
N ALA A 110 12.94 8.65 0.97
CA ALA A 110 12.44 7.30 1.02
C ALA A 110 12.43 6.64 -0.38
N PRO A 111 12.65 5.32 -0.49
CA PRO A 111 12.65 4.61 -1.77
C PRO A 111 11.26 4.48 -2.40
N MET A 112 10.26 5.14 -1.84
CA MET A 112 8.87 5.16 -2.29
C MET A 112 8.28 6.56 -2.21
N SER A 113 7.19 6.77 -2.93
CA SER A 113 6.47 8.05 -2.97
C SER A 113 4.97 7.88 -3.06
N LEU A 114 4.24 8.90 -2.60
CA LEU A 114 2.81 9.01 -2.78
C LEU A 114 2.50 9.44 -4.21
N ARG A 115 1.69 8.65 -4.92
CA ARG A 115 1.19 9.00 -6.25
C ARG A 115 -0.32 9.15 -6.22
N LYS A 116 -0.83 10.17 -6.90
CA LYS A 116 -2.26 10.39 -7.12
C LYS A 116 -2.57 10.23 -8.61
N PHE A 117 -3.49 9.35 -8.93
CA PHE A 117 -3.98 9.17 -10.30
C PHE A 117 -5.05 10.22 -10.67
N PRO A 118 -5.30 10.45 -11.98
CA PRO A 118 -6.36 11.35 -12.44
C PRO A 118 -7.77 10.98 -11.95
N SER A 119 -8.02 9.71 -11.68
CA SER A 119 -9.24 9.20 -11.06
C SER A 119 -9.44 9.65 -9.60
N GLY A 120 -8.39 10.22 -8.98
CA GLY A 120 -8.34 10.57 -7.56
C GLY A 120 -7.80 9.45 -6.67
N ALA A 121 -7.56 8.26 -7.20
CA ALA A 121 -6.95 7.17 -6.45
C ALA A 121 -5.53 7.54 -5.99
N CYS A 122 -5.27 7.31 -4.69
CA CYS A 122 -3.96 7.52 -4.09
C CYS A 122 -3.28 6.18 -3.84
N VAL A 123 -2.01 6.08 -4.23
CA VAL A 123 -1.20 4.87 -4.09
C VAL A 123 0.17 5.19 -3.52
N LEU A 124 0.77 4.22 -2.86
CA LEU A 124 2.17 4.22 -2.50
C LEU A 124 2.93 3.44 -3.58
N GLN A 125 3.97 4.03 -4.17
CA GLN A 125 4.74 3.48 -5.28
C GLN A 125 6.23 3.49 -4.97
N LEU A 126 6.93 2.40 -5.31
CA LEU A 126 8.40 2.36 -5.28
C LEU A 126 8.97 3.26 -6.38
N ASN A 127 9.97 4.08 -6.03
CA ASN A 127 10.63 5.00 -6.97
C ASN A 127 11.42 4.27 -8.07
N SER A 128 11.78 3.00 -7.84
CA SER A 128 12.46 2.16 -8.82
C SER A 128 11.56 1.66 -9.95
N GLN A 129 10.23 1.73 -9.77
CA GLN A 129 9.27 1.28 -10.79
C GLN A 129 8.73 2.47 -11.57
N ARG A 130 9.29 2.69 -12.75
CA ARG A 130 8.80 3.69 -13.69
C ARG A 130 7.50 3.20 -14.36
N ASP A 131 6.61 4.13 -14.66
CA ASP A 131 5.35 3.84 -15.35
C ASP A 131 5.53 3.05 -16.64
N GLU A 132 6.62 3.33 -17.35
CA GLU A 132 6.98 2.65 -18.60
C GLU A 132 7.27 1.15 -18.39
N GLU A 133 7.92 0.77 -17.29
CA GLU A 133 8.21 -0.64 -16.99
C GLU A 133 6.94 -1.39 -16.58
N VAL A 134 6.12 -0.76 -15.74
CA VAL A 134 4.82 -1.32 -15.33
C VAL A 134 3.89 -1.44 -16.54
N ALA A 135 3.86 -0.45 -17.43
CA ALA A 135 3.05 -0.46 -18.62
C ALA A 135 3.52 -1.52 -19.65
N LYS A 136 4.83 -1.69 -19.83
CA LYS A 136 5.38 -2.76 -20.67
C LYS A 136 5.01 -4.15 -20.15
N ALA A 137 5.18 -4.39 -18.85
CA ALA A 137 4.78 -5.66 -18.25
C ALA A 137 3.27 -5.89 -18.39
N THR A 138 2.45 -4.85 -18.21
CA THR A 138 1.00 -4.94 -18.40
C THR A 138 0.63 -5.20 -19.88
N SER A 139 1.29 -4.54 -20.84
CA SER A 139 1.11 -4.79 -22.28
C SER A 139 1.42 -6.24 -22.65
N GLN A 140 2.50 -6.79 -22.12
CA GLN A 140 2.85 -8.18 -22.32
C GLN A 140 1.75 -9.13 -21.78
N MET A 141 1.21 -8.85 -20.60
CA MET A 141 0.09 -9.62 -20.06
C MET A 141 -1.17 -9.52 -20.94
N ILE A 142 -1.43 -8.35 -21.55
CA ILE A 142 -2.54 -8.16 -22.49
C ILE A 142 -2.31 -9.01 -23.74
N GLU A 143 -1.10 -9.01 -24.31
CA GLU A 143 -0.73 -9.81 -25.50
C GLU A 143 -0.90 -11.31 -25.24
N GLU A 144 -0.41 -11.81 -24.10
CA GLU A 144 -0.51 -13.22 -23.71
C GLU A 144 -1.96 -13.69 -23.53
N ASN A 145 -2.86 -12.82 -23.05
CA ASN A 145 -4.27 -13.14 -22.80
C ASN A 145 -5.22 -12.70 -23.93
N GLY A 146 -4.73 -12.00 -24.95
CA GLY A 146 -5.51 -11.42 -26.05
C GLY A 146 -6.34 -10.21 -25.66
N ALA A 147 -6.92 -10.18 -24.46
CA ALA A 147 -7.62 -9.05 -23.87
C ALA A 147 -7.64 -9.16 -22.35
N LEU A 148 -7.59 -8.02 -21.64
CA LEU A 148 -7.69 -7.98 -20.19
C LEU A 148 -8.73 -6.96 -19.72
N THR A 149 -9.59 -7.38 -18.81
CA THR A 149 -10.42 -6.48 -17.99
C THR A 149 -9.69 -6.13 -16.68
N PRO A 150 -10.08 -5.04 -15.98
CA PRO A 150 -9.51 -4.70 -14.67
C PRO A 150 -9.61 -5.85 -13.67
N GLU A 151 -10.72 -6.61 -13.67
CA GLU A 151 -10.95 -7.73 -12.75
C GLU A 151 -9.98 -8.88 -13.06
N LYS A 152 -9.79 -9.21 -14.34
CA LYS A 152 -8.89 -10.28 -14.76
C LYS A 152 -7.42 -9.92 -14.47
N LEU A 153 -7.03 -8.68 -14.76
CA LEU A 153 -5.68 -8.20 -14.41
C LEU A 153 -5.46 -8.17 -12.89
N SER A 154 -6.47 -7.80 -12.13
CA SER A 154 -6.43 -7.83 -10.65
C SER A 154 -6.08 -9.23 -10.12
N GLN A 155 -6.68 -10.26 -10.69
CA GLN A 155 -6.42 -11.66 -10.32
C GLN A 155 -5.01 -12.13 -10.71
N ILE A 156 -4.59 -11.80 -11.95
CA ILE A 156 -3.29 -12.22 -12.49
C ILE A 156 -2.14 -11.52 -11.73
N ALA A 157 -2.25 -10.22 -11.53
CA ALA A 157 -1.21 -9.39 -10.92
C ALA A 157 -1.31 -9.32 -9.39
N ASN A 158 -2.33 -9.95 -8.77
CA ASN A 158 -2.61 -9.93 -7.34
C ASN A 158 -2.64 -8.49 -6.76
N VAL A 159 -3.33 -7.59 -7.44
CA VAL A 159 -3.53 -6.19 -7.04
C VAL A 159 -5.02 -5.88 -6.93
N SER A 160 -5.39 -4.77 -6.27
CA SER A 160 -6.80 -4.36 -6.23
C SER A 160 -7.32 -4.04 -7.64
N VAL A 161 -8.62 -4.25 -7.87
CA VAL A 161 -9.29 -3.94 -9.17
C VAL A 161 -9.08 -2.47 -9.56
N LEU A 162 -9.14 -1.57 -8.58
CA LEU A 162 -8.88 -0.14 -8.80
C LEU A 162 -7.48 0.09 -9.36
N LEU A 163 -6.47 -0.56 -8.76
CA LEU A 163 -5.08 -0.43 -9.21
C LEU A 163 -4.85 -1.10 -10.56
N ALA A 164 -5.47 -2.25 -10.81
CA ALA A 164 -5.44 -2.91 -12.12
C ALA A 164 -6.01 -1.99 -13.22
N ARG A 165 -7.13 -1.32 -12.93
CA ARG A 165 -7.73 -0.33 -13.83
C ARG A 165 -6.78 0.82 -14.14
N GLU A 166 -6.11 1.39 -13.13
CA GLU A 166 -5.15 2.48 -13.32
C GLU A 166 -3.91 2.04 -14.12
N ARG A 167 -3.43 0.80 -13.93
CA ARG A 167 -2.35 0.24 -14.75
C ARG A 167 -2.75 0.13 -16.22
N LEU A 168 -3.95 -0.37 -16.52
CA LEU A 168 -4.49 -0.46 -17.88
C LEU A 168 -4.62 0.90 -18.54
N PHE A 169 -5.16 1.91 -17.83
CA PHE A 169 -5.22 3.28 -18.35
C PHE A 169 -3.84 3.91 -18.54
N THR A 170 -2.87 3.58 -17.70
CA THR A 170 -1.49 4.07 -17.89
C THR A 170 -0.87 3.43 -19.13
N THR A 171 -1.10 2.14 -19.35
CA THR A 171 -0.64 1.40 -20.55
C THR A 171 -1.25 1.96 -21.83
N GLU A 172 -2.56 2.29 -21.80
CA GLU A 172 -3.24 2.97 -22.93
C GLU A 172 -2.65 4.36 -23.19
N ARG A 173 -2.43 5.18 -22.17
CA ARG A 173 -1.84 6.52 -22.31
C ARG A 173 -0.45 6.51 -22.92
N LEU A 174 0.31 5.47 -22.67
CA LEU A 174 1.63 5.24 -23.28
C LEU A 174 1.54 4.61 -24.70
N GLY A 175 0.33 4.40 -25.21
CA GLY A 175 0.10 3.88 -26.55
C GLY A 175 0.34 2.38 -26.70
N LEU A 176 0.49 1.63 -25.60
CA LEU A 176 0.78 0.19 -25.62
C LEU A 176 -0.48 -0.68 -25.61
N ALA A 177 -1.65 -0.12 -25.33
CA ALA A 177 -2.93 -0.81 -25.34
C ALA A 177 -4.02 0.06 -25.94
N CYS A 178 -5.12 -0.59 -26.41
CA CYS A 178 -6.35 0.06 -26.87
C CYS A 178 -7.50 -0.35 -25.99
N ARG A 179 -8.35 0.62 -25.62
CA ARG A 179 -9.53 0.41 -24.80
C ARG A 179 -10.75 0.10 -25.66
N ASP A 180 -11.55 -0.83 -25.19
CA ASP A 180 -12.93 -1.04 -25.59
C ASP A 180 -13.83 -0.84 -24.37
N GLU A 181 -14.75 0.12 -24.46
CA GLU A 181 -15.73 0.43 -23.42
C GLU A 181 -17.12 0.27 -24.04
N SER A 182 -17.73 -0.85 -23.77
CA SER A 182 -19.02 -1.25 -24.33
C SER A 182 -20.03 -1.61 -23.24
N ILE A 183 -21.23 -2.03 -23.64
CA ILE A 183 -22.28 -2.55 -22.73
C ILE A 183 -21.76 -3.79 -21.96
N GLU A 184 -20.85 -4.55 -22.56
CA GLU A 184 -20.25 -5.75 -21.93
C GLU A 184 -19.22 -5.42 -20.87
N GLY A 185 -18.75 -4.17 -20.81
CA GLY A 185 -17.81 -3.68 -19.81
C GLY A 185 -16.58 -3.01 -20.41
N LEU A 186 -15.53 -2.91 -19.59
CA LEU A 186 -14.27 -2.29 -19.94
C LEU A 186 -13.21 -3.37 -20.20
N ALA A 187 -12.66 -3.40 -21.41
CA ALA A 187 -11.58 -4.30 -21.80
C ALA A 187 -10.44 -3.56 -22.51
N PHE A 188 -9.24 -4.12 -22.43
CA PHE A 188 -8.05 -3.58 -23.08
C PHE A 188 -7.41 -4.64 -23.95
N TYR A 189 -7.03 -4.23 -25.15
CA TYR A 189 -6.45 -5.05 -26.20
C TYR A 189 -5.05 -4.57 -26.57
N PRO A 190 -4.18 -5.42 -27.16
CA PRO A 190 -2.91 -4.97 -27.68
C PRO A 190 -3.09 -3.86 -28.73
N ASN A 191 -2.21 -2.87 -28.70
CA ASN A 191 -2.24 -1.81 -29.71
C ASN A 191 -1.60 -2.30 -31.02
N LEU A 192 -2.41 -2.78 -31.92
CA LEU A 192 -1.97 -3.23 -33.27
C LEU A 192 -1.99 -2.12 -34.33
N PHE A 193 -2.43 -0.91 -34.01
CA PHE A 193 -2.50 0.19 -34.98
C PHE A 193 -1.13 0.66 -35.46
N LEU A 194 -0.10 0.56 -34.62
CA LEU A 194 1.27 0.96 -34.98
C LEU A 194 2.07 -0.17 -35.67
N SER A 195 1.60 -1.41 -35.64
CA SER A 195 2.29 -2.56 -36.22
C SER A 195 1.86 -2.91 -37.64
N LYS A 196 0.89 -2.18 -38.20
CA LYS A 196 0.33 -2.40 -39.57
C LYS A 196 0.72 -1.29 -40.56
N VAL A 197 1.90 -0.71 -40.40
CA VAL A 197 2.47 0.19 -41.43
C VAL A 197 3.62 -0.51 -42.12
#